data_322160910bc79b7766c08301b4ee1968
#
_entry.id   322160910bc79b7766c08301b4ee1968
#
_cell.length_a   1.000
_cell.length_b   1.000
_cell.length_c   1.000
_cell.angle_alpha   90.00
_cell.angle_beta   90.00
_cell.angle_gamma   90.00
#
_symmetry.space_group_name_H-M   'P 1'
#
loop_
_entity.id
_entity.type
_entity.pdbx_description
1 polymer ?
#
loop_
_entity_poly.entity_id
_entity_poly.type
_entity_poly.pdbx_seq_one_letter_code
_entity_poly.pdbx_strand_id
1 'polypeptide(L)'
;MLTILFDGIAYGMLLFILAVGLAVTMGLMNFINLAHGAFAMVGGYITVLLMQKLGVPFLVCLPLAFLGSALVGGVLERTLYRPMYKKPHLDQVLFSIGLTFMAVASTDYFIGSTQQIMQLPEWLKGRTELGEGAWTLGMGHYRLFIIAVCAALCCIICFIMSLCVSAAFNCASATVF
;
A
#
# COMPACT_ATOMS: atom_id res chain seq x y z
N MET A 1 4.16 15.63 23.41
CA MET A 1 4.18 16.43 22.16
C MET A 1 5.00 15.75 21.07
N LEU A 2 6.28 15.41 21.31
CA LEU A 2 7.15 14.72 20.34
C LEU A 2 6.60 13.38 19.86
N THR A 3 5.97 12.60 20.71
CA THR A 3 5.35 11.30 20.35
C THR A 3 4.22 11.49 19.32
N ILE A 4 3.40 12.54 19.47
CA ILE A 4 2.31 12.85 18.53
C ILE A 4 2.88 13.24 17.17
N LEU A 5 3.97 14.01 17.14
CA LEU A 5 4.66 14.38 15.91
C LEU A 5 5.22 13.13 15.18
N PHE A 6 5.84 12.23 15.95
CA PHE A 6 6.37 10.97 15.42
C PHE A 6 5.27 10.07 14.86
N ASP A 7 4.13 9.98 15.57
CA ASP A 7 2.95 9.28 15.12
C ASP A 7 2.37 9.87 13.83
N GLY A 8 2.35 11.19 13.76
CA GLY A 8 1.94 11.92 12.56
C GLY A 8 2.83 11.65 11.36
N ILE A 9 4.15 11.57 11.56
CA ILE A 9 5.11 11.21 10.51
C ILE A 9 4.87 9.79 10.01
N ALA A 10 4.71 8.81 10.93
CA ALA A 10 4.47 7.42 10.54
C ALA A 10 3.18 7.26 9.72
N TYR A 11 2.10 7.93 10.15
CA TYR A 11 0.83 7.94 9.42
C TYR A 11 0.94 8.68 8.08
N GLY A 12 1.64 9.82 8.06
CA GLY A 12 1.92 10.58 6.84
C GLY A 12 2.68 9.78 5.80
N MET A 13 3.65 8.95 6.22
CA MET A 13 4.39 8.05 5.33
C MET A 13 3.50 6.99 4.69
N LEU A 14 2.54 6.42 5.43
CA LEU A 14 1.56 5.48 4.88
C LEU A 14 0.66 6.15 3.83
N LEU A 15 0.15 7.35 4.12
CA LEU A 15 -0.66 8.12 3.17
C LEU A 15 0.17 8.51 1.94
N PHE A 16 1.42 8.85 2.12
CA PHE A 16 2.33 9.20 1.03
C PHE A 16 2.53 8.04 0.06
N ILE A 17 2.73 6.81 0.54
CA ILE A 17 2.83 5.62 -0.33
C ILE A 17 1.55 5.39 -1.13
N LEU A 18 0.38 5.54 -0.50
CA LEU A 18 -0.90 5.44 -1.21
C LEU A 18 -1.02 6.51 -2.31
N ALA A 19 -0.62 7.75 -2.00
CA ALA A 19 -0.63 8.85 -2.96
C ALA A 19 0.35 8.63 -4.12
N VAL A 20 1.57 8.13 -3.83
CA VAL A 20 2.56 7.80 -4.86
C VAL A 20 2.05 6.71 -5.79
N GLY A 21 1.41 5.66 -5.26
CA GLY A 21 0.81 4.61 -6.08
C GLY A 21 -0.24 5.15 -7.05
N LEU A 22 -1.10 6.05 -6.58
CA LEU A 22 -2.08 6.73 -7.43
C LEU A 22 -1.41 7.65 -8.46
N ALA A 23 -0.40 8.41 -8.07
CA ALA A 23 0.33 9.30 -8.97
C ALA A 23 1.06 8.54 -10.10
N VAL A 24 1.64 7.37 -9.79
CA VAL A 24 2.28 6.50 -10.78
C VAL A 24 1.26 5.96 -11.80
N THR A 25 0.11 5.48 -11.34
CA THR A 25 -0.93 4.99 -12.26
C THR A 25 -1.49 6.10 -13.15
N MET A 26 -1.71 7.29 -12.61
CA MET A 26 -2.14 8.44 -13.40
C MET A 26 -1.06 8.92 -14.40
N GLY A 27 0.20 8.96 -13.95
CA GLY A 27 1.31 9.46 -14.76
C GLY A 27 1.71 8.52 -15.90
N LEU A 28 1.69 7.21 -15.69
CA LEU A 28 2.11 6.23 -16.68
C LEU A 28 0.97 5.73 -17.56
N MET A 29 -0.20 5.52 -16.99
CA MET A 29 -1.34 4.88 -17.68
C MET A 29 -2.45 5.87 -18.05
N ASN A 30 -2.37 7.12 -17.59
CA ASN A 30 -3.43 8.13 -17.72
C ASN A 30 -4.81 7.58 -17.25
N PHE A 31 -4.77 6.74 -16.21
CA PHE A 31 -5.93 6.06 -15.65
C PHE A 31 -6.15 6.48 -14.19
N ILE A 32 -7.35 6.97 -13.90
CA ILE A 32 -7.72 7.39 -12.53
C ILE A 32 -8.26 6.19 -11.77
N ASN A 33 -7.42 5.61 -10.89
CA ASN A 33 -7.79 4.44 -10.10
C ASN A 33 -7.99 4.80 -8.63
N LEU A 34 -9.21 5.12 -8.23
CA LEU A 34 -9.56 5.39 -6.83
C LEU A 34 -9.66 4.10 -5.99
N ALA A 35 -9.71 2.93 -6.63
CA ALA A 35 -9.72 1.65 -5.91
C ALA A 35 -8.35 1.25 -5.36
N HIS A 36 -7.30 2.08 -5.51
CA HIS A 36 -5.95 1.78 -5.01
C HIS A 36 -5.95 1.47 -3.50
N GLY A 37 -6.73 2.21 -2.71
CA GLY A 37 -6.91 1.94 -1.27
C GLY A 37 -7.57 0.58 -0.97
N ALA A 38 -8.46 0.10 -1.85
CA ALA A 38 -9.09 -1.21 -1.69
C ALA A 38 -8.07 -2.36 -1.83
N PHE A 39 -7.07 -2.23 -2.71
CA PHE A 39 -5.98 -3.22 -2.81
C PHE A 39 -5.12 -3.26 -1.55
N ALA A 40 -4.84 -2.11 -0.94
CA ALA A 40 -4.14 -2.05 0.35
C ALA A 40 -4.95 -2.73 1.45
N MET A 41 -6.27 -2.52 1.48
CA MET A 41 -7.19 -3.19 2.39
C MET A 41 -7.16 -4.72 2.20
N VAL A 42 -7.26 -5.21 0.97
CA VAL A 42 -7.17 -6.65 0.65
C VAL A 42 -5.85 -7.24 1.16
N GLY A 43 -4.71 -6.55 0.95
CA GLY A 43 -3.42 -6.99 1.49
C GLY A 43 -3.40 -7.10 3.00
N GLY A 44 -3.98 -6.12 3.70
CA GLY A 44 -4.13 -6.13 5.15
C GLY A 44 -4.96 -7.33 5.63
N TYR A 45 -6.09 -7.60 4.99
CA TYR A 45 -6.94 -8.74 5.34
C TYR A 45 -6.27 -10.09 5.06
N ILE A 46 -5.55 -10.24 3.95
CA ILE A 46 -4.77 -11.45 3.68
C ILE A 46 -3.74 -11.69 4.81
N THR A 47 -3.06 -10.64 5.26
CA THR A 47 -2.10 -10.74 6.37
C THR A 47 -2.79 -11.23 7.64
N VAL A 48 -3.91 -10.64 8.01
CA VAL A 48 -4.67 -11.02 9.22
C VAL A 48 -5.16 -12.47 9.13
N LEU A 49 -5.71 -12.89 8.00
CA LEU A 49 -6.18 -14.26 7.80
C LEU A 49 -5.04 -15.29 7.88
N LEU A 50 -3.88 -15.00 7.30
CA LEU A 50 -2.69 -15.85 7.39
C LEU A 50 -2.20 -16.00 8.82
N MET A 51 -2.20 -14.91 9.59
CA MET A 51 -1.78 -14.94 10.98
C MET A 51 -2.78 -15.68 11.87
N GLN A 52 -4.09 -15.41 11.74
CA GLN A 52 -5.13 -15.96 12.61
C GLN A 52 -5.46 -17.41 12.29
N LYS A 53 -5.53 -17.80 11.01
CA LYS A 53 -5.93 -19.15 10.60
C LYS A 53 -4.77 -20.11 10.43
N LEU A 54 -3.62 -19.64 9.95
CA LEU A 54 -2.45 -20.47 9.65
C LEU A 54 -1.31 -20.31 10.65
N GLY A 55 -1.41 -19.36 11.59
CA GLY A 55 -0.36 -19.12 12.59
C GLY A 55 0.99 -18.71 11.99
N VAL A 56 1.01 -18.18 10.78
CA VAL A 56 2.24 -17.83 10.07
C VAL A 56 2.89 -16.61 10.74
N PRO A 57 4.22 -16.59 10.96
CA PRO A 57 4.89 -15.44 11.55
C PRO A 57 4.74 -14.19 10.67
N PHE A 58 4.60 -13.04 11.33
CA PHE A 58 4.32 -11.73 10.69
C PHE A 58 5.22 -11.41 9.51
N LEU A 59 6.54 -11.66 9.61
CA LEU A 59 7.50 -11.38 8.54
C LEU A 59 7.26 -12.20 7.26
N VAL A 60 6.75 -13.42 7.39
CA VAL A 60 6.41 -14.29 6.25
C VAL A 60 5.05 -13.89 5.67
N CYS A 61 4.14 -13.37 6.49
CA CYS A 61 2.85 -12.89 6.02
C CYS A 61 2.98 -11.70 5.05
N LEU A 62 3.98 -10.84 5.23
CA LEU A 62 4.19 -9.65 4.38
C LEU A 62 4.42 -10.01 2.90
N PRO A 63 5.39 -10.86 2.53
CA PRO A 63 5.58 -11.24 1.13
C PRO A 63 4.42 -12.08 0.59
N LEU A 64 3.78 -12.91 1.41
CA LEU A 64 2.59 -13.68 1.01
C LEU A 64 1.39 -12.76 0.73
N ALA A 65 1.16 -11.76 1.56
CA ALA A 65 0.11 -10.77 1.34
C ALA A 65 0.38 -9.93 0.09
N PHE A 66 1.65 -9.58 -0.15
CA PHE A 66 2.05 -8.88 -1.37
C PHE A 66 1.74 -9.73 -2.61
N LEU A 67 2.15 -11.00 -2.63
CA LEU A 67 1.85 -11.93 -3.74
C LEU A 67 0.34 -12.14 -3.91
N GLY A 68 -0.39 -12.30 -2.82
CA GLY A 68 -1.84 -12.45 -2.85
C GLY A 68 -2.55 -11.22 -3.42
N SER A 69 -2.16 -10.02 -2.98
CA SER A 69 -2.70 -8.77 -3.52
C SER A 69 -2.31 -8.55 -4.97
N ALA A 70 -1.07 -8.92 -5.37
CA ALA A 70 -0.61 -8.85 -6.75
C ALA A 70 -1.39 -9.81 -7.66
N LEU A 71 -1.70 -11.02 -7.19
CA LEU A 71 -2.55 -11.96 -7.90
C LEU A 71 -3.97 -11.42 -8.11
N VAL A 72 -4.60 -10.93 -7.05
CA VAL A 72 -5.94 -10.31 -7.14
C VAL A 72 -5.91 -9.12 -8.09
N GLY A 73 -4.90 -8.25 -7.96
CA GLY A 73 -4.71 -7.10 -8.85
C GLY A 73 -4.53 -7.52 -10.31
N GLY A 74 -3.71 -8.54 -10.59
CA GLY A 74 -3.45 -9.04 -11.94
C GLY A 74 -4.69 -9.67 -12.59
N VAL A 75 -5.52 -10.36 -11.81
CA VAL A 75 -6.81 -10.90 -12.28
C VAL A 75 -7.78 -9.77 -12.59
N LEU A 76 -7.93 -8.80 -11.69
CA LEU A 76 -8.79 -7.63 -11.89
C LEU A 76 -8.33 -6.77 -13.06
N GLU A 77 -7.02 -6.58 -13.21
CA GLU A 77 -6.42 -5.88 -14.35
C GLU A 77 -6.87 -6.53 -15.67
N ARG A 78 -6.72 -7.83 -15.77
CA ARG A 78 -6.96 -8.56 -17.02
C ARG A 78 -8.45 -8.66 -17.37
N THR A 79 -9.31 -8.74 -16.35
CA THR A 79 -10.76 -8.94 -16.52
C THR A 79 -11.55 -7.65 -16.55
N LEU A 80 -11.24 -6.69 -15.69
CA LEU A 80 -12.06 -5.52 -15.42
C LEU A 80 -11.42 -4.20 -15.86
N TYR A 81 -10.10 -4.00 -15.60
CA TYR A 81 -9.46 -2.74 -15.92
C TYR A 81 -9.13 -2.57 -17.41
N ARG A 82 -8.69 -3.66 -18.06
CA ARG A 82 -8.27 -3.62 -19.46
C ARG A 82 -9.31 -3.06 -20.42
N PRO A 83 -10.62 -3.39 -20.33
CA PRO A 83 -11.65 -2.77 -21.16
C PRO A 83 -11.89 -1.29 -20.82
N MET A 84 -11.56 -0.85 -19.60
CA MET A 84 -11.80 0.51 -19.12
C MET A 84 -10.75 1.52 -19.59
N TYR A 85 -9.57 1.10 -20.03
CA TYR A 85 -8.51 2.03 -20.49
C TYR A 85 -8.90 2.87 -21.70
N LYS A 86 -9.86 2.41 -22.49
CA LYS A 86 -10.36 3.14 -23.67
C LYS A 86 -11.57 4.02 -23.38
N LYS A 87 -12.05 4.04 -22.14
CA LYS A 87 -13.22 4.80 -21.72
C LYS A 87 -12.84 6.20 -21.23
N PRO A 88 -13.80 7.15 -21.25
CA PRO A 88 -13.59 8.48 -20.67
C PRO A 88 -13.19 8.43 -19.21
N HIS A 89 -12.47 9.45 -18.72
CA HIS A 89 -12.03 9.52 -17.33
C HIS A 89 -13.19 9.43 -16.30
N LEU A 90 -14.35 9.97 -16.64
CA LEU A 90 -15.54 9.89 -15.78
C LEU A 90 -15.95 8.44 -15.52
N ASP A 91 -16.01 7.63 -16.58
CA ASP A 91 -16.36 6.21 -16.48
C ASP A 91 -15.33 5.43 -15.66
N GLN A 92 -14.05 5.76 -15.80
CA GLN A 92 -12.95 5.17 -15.02
C GLN A 92 -13.09 5.46 -13.52
N VAL A 93 -13.42 6.70 -13.18
CA VAL A 93 -13.66 7.12 -11.78
C VAL A 93 -14.86 6.40 -11.19
N LEU A 94 -16.00 6.41 -11.89
CA LEU A 94 -17.21 5.74 -11.42
C LEU A 94 -16.99 4.24 -11.25
N PHE A 95 -16.33 3.61 -12.20
CA PHE A 95 -15.96 2.19 -12.12
C PHE A 95 -15.08 1.89 -10.90
N SER A 96 -14.03 2.69 -10.67
CA SER A 96 -13.11 2.47 -9.55
C SER A 96 -13.76 2.70 -8.18
N ILE A 97 -14.70 3.66 -8.07
CA ILE A 97 -15.53 3.85 -6.88
C ILE A 97 -16.41 2.62 -6.65
N GLY A 98 -17.11 2.16 -7.69
CA GLY A 98 -17.94 0.95 -7.60
C GLY A 98 -17.15 -0.28 -7.17
N LEU A 99 -15.93 -0.46 -7.73
CA LEU A 99 -15.03 -1.54 -7.34
C LEU A 99 -14.61 -1.44 -5.87
N THR A 100 -14.38 -0.22 -5.37
CA THR A 100 -14.06 0.01 -3.95
C THR A 100 -15.21 -0.44 -3.05
N PHE A 101 -16.44 -0.04 -3.36
CA PHE A 101 -17.61 -0.48 -2.60
C PHE A 101 -17.81 -2.00 -2.65
N MET A 102 -17.62 -2.62 -3.81
CA MET A 102 -17.67 -4.09 -3.93
C MET A 102 -16.60 -4.77 -3.08
N ALA A 103 -15.37 -4.24 -3.05
CA ALA A 103 -14.29 -4.78 -2.24
C ALA A 103 -14.62 -4.68 -0.73
N VAL A 104 -15.11 -3.53 -0.28
CA VAL A 104 -15.53 -3.33 1.12
C VAL A 104 -16.67 -4.30 1.49
N ALA A 105 -17.73 -4.35 0.69
CA ALA A 105 -18.87 -5.23 0.94
C ALA A 105 -18.48 -6.72 0.93
N SER A 106 -17.59 -7.12 0.01
CA SER A 106 -17.07 -8.49 -0.03
C SER A 106 -16.29 -8.82 1.24
N THR A 107 -15.47 -7.89 1.71
CA THR A 107 -14.67 -8.07 2.94
C THR A 107 -15.59 -8.21 4.16
N ASP A 108 -16.58 -7.34 4.28
CA ASP A 108 -17.57 -7.39 5.37
C ASP A 108 -18.37 -8.70 5.35
N TYR A 109 -18.69 -9.21 4.17
CA TYR A 109 -19.43 -10.47 4.04
C TYR A 109 -18.58 -11.69 4.44
N PHE A 110 -17.33 -11.79 4.02
CA PHE A 110 -16.47 -12.96 4.26
C PHE A 110 -15.78 -12.96 5.62
N ILE A 111 -15.43 -11.80 6.15
CA ILE A 111 -14.58 -11.66 7.35
C ILE A 111 -15.38 -11.03 8.50
N GLY A 112 -16.46 -10.32 8.20
CA GLY A 112 -17.28 -9.58 9.14
C GLY A 112 -16.78 -8.14 9.32
N SER A 113 -17.69 -7.28 9.79
CA SER A 113 -17.43 -5.84 10.01
C SER A 113 -16.70 -5.54 11.33
N THR A 114 -16.25 -6.57 12.08
CA THR A 114 -15.51 -6.40 13.32
C THR A 114 -14.06 -6.03 13.05
N GLN A 115 -13.54 -5.09 13.85
CA GLN A 115 -12.14 -4.68 13.75
C GLN A 115 -11.22 -5.86 14.04
N GLN A 116 -10.41 -6.23 13.06
CA GLN A 116 -9.47 -7.32 13.17
C GLN A 116 -8.19 -6.85 13.86
N ILE A 117 -7.85 -7.49 14.98
CA ILE A 117 -6.64 -7.18 15.74
C ILE A 117 -5.48 -8.02 15.21
N MET A 118 -4.43 -7.35 14.74
CA MET A 118 -3.22 -8.00 14.28
C MET A 118 -2.33 -8.36 15.48
N GLN A 119 -1.92 -9.62 15.55
CA GLN A 119 -0.96 -10.08 16.57
C GLN A 119 0.46 -9.75 16.11
N LEU A 120 0.99 -8.66 16.64
CA LEU A 120 2.38 -8.26 16.38
C LEU A 120 3.36 -9.16 17.13
N PRO A 121 4.52 -9.49 16.53
CA PRO A 121 5.60 -10.20 17.22
C PRO A 121 6.08 -9.42 18.45
N GLU A 122 6.58 -10.12 19.46
CA GLU A 122 7.04 -9.55 20.74
C GLU A 122 8.06 -8.42 20.54
N TRP A 123 8.98 -8.56 19.60
CA TRP A 123 10.01 -7.56 19.30
C TRP A 123 9.47 -6.28 18.66
N LEU A 124 8.28 -6.31 18.05
CA LEU A 124 7.60 -5.13 17.53
C LEU A 124 6.66 -4.46 18.56
N LYS A 125 6.28 -5.18 19.61
CA LYS A 125 5.43 -4.63 20.67
C LYS A 125 6.22 -3.72 21.63
N GLY A 126 7.55 -3.76 21.59
CA GLY A 126 8.43 -2.94 22.41
C GLY A 126 8.21 -1.46 22.22
N ARG A 127 8.25 -0.71 23.31
CA ARG A 127 8.26 0.74 23.34
C ARG A 127 9.57 1.20 23.95
N THR A 128 10.35 1.96 23.20
CA THR A 128 11.57 2.57 23.71
C THR A 128 11.22 3.99 24.14
N GLU A 129 11.39 4.27 25.44
CA GLU A 129 11.24 5.61 25.97
C GLU A 129 12.63 6.25 26.01
N LEU A 130 12.87 7.21 25.14
CA LEU A 130 14.09 8.01 25.09
C LEU A 130 13.79 9.39 25.69
N GLY A 131 14.48 9.70 26.80
CA GLY A 131 14.38 10.97 27.48
C GLY A 131 13.79 10.89 28.89
N GLU A 132 14.20 11.82 29.73
CA GLU A 132 13.68 12.01 31.10
C GLU A 132 12.83 13.28 31.16
N GLY A 133 11.71 13.23 31.87
CA GLY A 133 10.85 14.37 32.14
C GLY A 133 9.84 14.69 31.04
N ALA A 134 9.57 15.98 30.81
CA ALA A 134 8.52 16.48 29.90
C ALA A 134 8.80 16.21 28.38
N TRP A 135 9.97 15.73 28.04
CA TRP A 135 10.44 15.48 26.68
C TRP A 135 10.62 13.97 26.38
N THR A 136 9.85 13.11 27.02
CA THR A 136 9.88 11.68 26.74
C THR A 136 9.37 11.38 25.33
N LEU A 137 10.24 10.80 24.49
CA LEU A 137 9.92 10.22 23.20
C LEU A 137 9.58 8.73 23.40
N GLY A 138 8.30 8.42 23.46
CA GLY A 138 7.85 7.02 23.42
C GLY A 138 7.77 6.54 21.98
N MET A 139 8.85 5.96 21.45
CA MET A 139 8.86 5.37 20.10
C MET A 139 8.42 3.91 20.16
N GLY A 140 7.28 3.59 19.52
CA GLY A 140 6.88 2.21 19.28
C GLY A 140 7.74 1.59 18.17
N HIS A 141 8.35 0.43 18.40
CA HIS A 141 9.16 -0.28 17.40
C HIS A 141 8.38 -0.55 16.12
N TYR A 142 7.08 -0.80 16.21
CA TYR A 142 6.19 -0.99 15.06
C TYR A 142 6.15 0.25 14.14
N ARG A 143 6.15 1.45 14.69
CA ARG A 143 6.13 2.69 13.91
C ARG A 143 7.45 2.97 13.20
N LEU A 144 8.58 2.68 13.88
CA LEU A 144 9.90 2.70 13.24
C LEU A 144 9.98 1.73 12.08
N PHE A 145 9.46 0.52 12.25
CA PHE A 145 9.40 -0.48 11.20
C PHE A 145 8.56 0.01 10.00
N ILE A 146 7.39 0.60 10.23
CA ILE A 146 6.56 1.19 9.16
C ILE A 146 7.33 2.27 8.42
N ILE A 147 7.95 3.22 9.11
CA ILE A 147 8.71 4.31 8.48
C ILE A 147 9.85 3.75 7.62
N ALA A 148 10.59 2.77 8.13
CA ALA A 148 11.68 2.13 7.40
C ALA A 148 11.20 1.40 6.14
N VAL A 149 10.12 0.63 6.23
CA VAL A 149 9.51 -0.07 5.09
C VAL A 149 8.98 0.93 4.07
N CYS A 150 8.28 1.97 4.51
CA CYS A 150 7.76 3.02 3.63
C CYS A 150 8.88 3.76 2.91
N ALA A 151 9.96 4.11 3.60
CA ALA A 151 11.12 4.76 3.00
C ALA A 151 11.81 3.85 1.97
N ALA A 152 11.98 2.56 2.29
CA ALA A 152 12.56 1.59 1.36
C ALA A 152 11.70 1.42 0.09
N LEU A 153 10.38 1.29 0.24
CA LEU A 153 9.46 1.20 -0.89
C LEU A 153 9.49 2.48 -1.74
N CYS A 154 9.55 3.65 -1.11
CA CYS A 154 9.66 4.92 -1.81
C CYS A 154 10.94 5.00 -2.65
N CYS A 155 12.10 4.59 -2.09
CA CYS A 155 13.36 4.53 -2.82
C CYS A 155 13.29 3.55 -4.01
N ILE A 156 12.68 2.38 -3.82
CA ILE A 156 12.51 1.38 -4.88
C ILE A 156 11.62 1.95 -6.01
N ILE A 157 10.50 2.58 -5.68
CA ILE A 157 9.61 3.19 -6.67
C ILE A 157 10.33 4.31 -7.43
N CYS A 158 11.02 5.20 -6.74
CA CYS A 158 11.80 6.27 -7.36
C CYS A 158 12.89 5.72 -8.29
N PHE A 159 13.58 4.65 -7.89
CA PHE A 159 14.59 4.00 -8.69
C PHE A 159 14.00 3.37 -9.97
N ILE A 160 12.89 2.64 -9.85
CA ILE A 160 12.19 2.05 -11.00
C ILE A 160 11.69 3.14 -11.95
N MET A 161 11.11 4.22 -11.43
CA MET A 161 10.64 5.35 -12.24
C MET A 161 11.80 6.02 -12.98
N SER A 162 12.94 6.22 -12.32
CA SER A 162 14.15 6.76 -12.95
C SER A 162 14.66 5.87 -14.09
N LEU A 163 14.65 4.55 -13.90
CA LEU A 163 15.02 3.60 -14.95
C LEU A 163 14.04 3.63 -16.12
N CYS A 164 12.73 3.66 -15.86
CA CYS A 164 11.72 3.74 -16.91
C CYS A 164 11.85 5.04 -17.73
N VAL A 165 12.05 6.17 -17.08
CA VAL A 165 12.25 7.46 -17.75
C VAL A 165 13.54 7.45 -18.58
N SER A 166 14.64 6.93 -18.05
CA SER A 166 15.91 6.81 -18.77
C SER A 166 15.78 5.88 -20.00
N ALA A 167 15.08 4.76 -19.85
CA ALA A 167 14.84 3.82 -20.95
C ALA A 167 13.98 4.47 -22.05
N ALA A 168 12.92 5.20 -21.67
CA ALA A 168 12.07 5.93 -22.61
C ALA A 168 12.84 7.01 -23.36
N PHE A 169 13.70 7.76 -22.66
CA PHE A 169 14.55 8.78 -23.27
C PHE A 169 15.55 8.18 -24.27
N ASN A 170 16.20 7.07 -23.90
CA ASN A 170 17.14 6.38 -24.79
C ASN A 170 16.43 5.80 -26.03
N CYS A 171 15.20 5.29 -25.88
CA CYS A 171 14.42 4.79 -26.99
C CYS A 171 14.00 5.96 -27.95
N ALA A 172 13.59 7.08 -27.39
CA ALA A 172 13.22 8.27 -28.18
C ALA A 172 14.43 8.85 -28.94
N SER A 173 15.61 8.88 -28.32
CA SER A 173 16.84 9.35 -28.98
C SER A 173 17.31 8.41 -30.10
N ALA A 174 17.07 7.10 -29.97
CA ALA A 174 17.42 6.11 -30.99
C ALA A 174 16.51 6.14 -32.23
N THR A 175 15.31 6.71 -32.12
CA THR A 175 14.35 6.85 -33.25
C THR A 175 14.52 8.17 -34.03
N VAL A 176 15.39 9.08 -33.58
CA VAL A 176 15.65 10.38 -34.24
C VAL A 176 16.88 10.32 -35.16
N PHE A 177 17.65 9.23 -35.12
CA PHE A 177 18.76 8.93 -36.06
C PHE A 177 18.35 7.82 -37.00
#